data_ac4a709af6e69ea7cdc3fcb28347815d
#
_entry.id   ac4a709af6e69ea7cdc3fcb28347815d
#
_cell.length_a   1.000
_cell.length_b   1.000
_cell.length_c   1.000
_cell.angle_alpha   90.00
_cell.angle_beta   90.00
_cell.angle_gamma   90.00
#
_symmetry.space_group_name_H-M   'P 1'
#
loop_
_entity.id
_entity.type
_entity.pdbx_description
1 polymer ?
#
loop_
_entity_poly.entity_id
_entity_poly.type
_entity_poly.pdbx_seq_one_letter_code
_entity_poly.pdbx_strand_id
1 'polypeptide(L)'
;MATLKHIASKNSDYSAAETYLVYQHDEFSGKKILDEQSRPKLRESYILDTLECGEASFAMACLLANRKYDKNNHPDDIKSHQYIISFDPRDAAENGLTMEKAQALGLNFCKENFPGHPAIVCTHPDGHNHSGNIHVHIVIGSVRTREVERKPYMQKPRDWREGMKHSSTAQTMRHLRVAVMEMCQDAKLYQIDLLSSKKRVSEREYWMKRRSQMKLDRENAALLAAGQQPTQTEFETAKETLRKQISDVLDLSLIHI
;
A
#
# COMPACT_ATOMS: atom_id res chain seq x y z
N MET A 1 6.84 9.15 -7.98
CA MET A 1 6.42 8.17 -9.02
C MET A 1 5.31 7.32 -8.44
N ALA A 2 4.16 7.26 -9.10
CA ALA A 2 3.03 6.50 -8.58
C ALA A 2 3.34 5.00 -8.50
N THR A 3 2.96 4.36 -7.41
CA THR A 3 3.15 2.93 -7.16
C THR A 3 1.84 2.29 -6.69
N LEU A 4 1.68 1.00 -6.91
CA LEU A 4 0.54 0.22 -6.43
C LEU A 4 1.02 -0.96 -5.58
N LYS A 5 0.65 -0.96 -4.30
CA LYS A 5 0.86 -2.08 -3.37
C LYS A 5 -0.46 -2.78 -3.09
N HIS A 6 -0.44 -4.11 -2.94
CA HIS A 6 -1.59 -4.93 -2.57
C HIS A 6 -1.28 -5.78 -1.34
N ILE A 7 -2.22 -5.83 -0.41
CA ILE A 7 -2.17 -6.65 0.81
C ILE A 7 -3.50 -7.38 0.95
N ALA A 8 -3.45 -8.70 1.12
CA ALA A 8 -4.61 -9.51 1.45
C ALA A 8 -4.66 -9.76 2.97
N SER A 9 -5.84 -9.61 3.58
CA SER A 9 -6.03 -9.76 5.01
C SER A 9 -6.99 -10.90 5.34
N LYS A 10 -6.61 -11.73 6.32
CA LYS A 10 -7.45 -12.76 6.92
C LYS A 10 -8.11 -12.29 8.22
N ASN A 11 -7.87 -11.04 8.64
CA ASN A 11 -8.43 -10.50 9.87
C ASN A 11 -9.96 -10.45 9.80
N SER A 12 -10.62 -11.03 10.77
CA SER A 12 -12.09 -11.03 10.89
C SER A 12 -12.63 -9.73 11.50
N ASP A 13 -11.79 -8.96 12.17
CA ASP A 13 -12.14 -7.63 12.64
C ASP A 13 -11.96 -6.61 11.51
N TYR A 14 -13.05 -6.29 10.82
CA TYR A 14 -13.05 -5.30 9.75
C TYR A 14 -12.86 -3.86 10.28
N SER A 15 -13.16 -3.59 11.55
CA SER A 15 -12.96 -2.28 12.16
C SER A 15 -11.47 -1.97 12.36
N ALA A 16 -10.63 -3.01 12.40
CA ALA A 16 -9.18 -2.85 12.47
C ALA A 16 -8.62 -2.09 11.25
N ALA A 17 -9.24 -2.23 10.08
CA ALA A 17 -8.83 -1.49 8.88
C ALA A 17 -9.07 0.01 9.04
N GLU A 18 -10.27 0.42 9.48
CA GLU A 18 -10.59 1.83 9.76
C GLU A 18 -9.70 2.39 10.87
N THR A 19 -9.52 1.63 11.96
CA THR A 19 -8.63 1.98 13.05
C THR A 19 -7.20 2.25 12.57
N TYR A 20 -6.67 1.41 11.67
CA TYR A 20 -5.34 1.59 11.09
C TYR A 20 -5.25 2.88 10.26
N LEU A 21 -6.30 3.24 9.55
CA LEU A 21 -6.33 4.42 8.69
C LEU A 21 -6.46 5.72 9.49
N VAL A 22 -7.16 5.69 10.62
CA VAL A 22 -7.51 6.90 11.40
C VAL A 22 -6.49 7.21 12.49
N TYR A 23 -5.88 6.18 13.12
CA TYR A 23 -4.92 6.37 14.20
C TYR A 23 -3.48 6.26 13.72
N GLN A 24 -2.57 6.92 14.46
CA GLN A 24 -1.14 6.80 14.23
C GLN A 24 -0.61 5.44 14.71
N HIS A 25 0.26 4.84 13.91
CA HIS A 25 0.89 3.57 14.23
C HIS A 25 2.41 3.69 14.07
N ASP A 26 3.13 3.04 14.97
CA ASP A 26 4.58 2.88 14.83
C ASP A 26 4.87 1.97 13.62
N GLU A 27 5.71 2.46 12.71
CA GLU A 27 6.00 1.80 11.44
C GLU A 27 6.64 0.41 11.59
N PHE A 28 7.36 0.18 12.69
CA PHE A 28 8.16 -1.04 12.89
C PHE A 28 7.40 -2.10 13.68
N SER A 29 6.73 -1.67 14.73
CA SER A 29 5.99 -2.59 15.60
C SER A 29 4.54 -2.79 15.14
N GLY A 30 4.00 -1.88 14.31
CA GLY A 30 2.60 -1.85 13.92
C GLY A 30 1.65 -1.50 15.08
N LYS A 31 2.19 -1.12 16.24
CA LYS A 31 1.39 -0.77 17.42
C LYS A 31 0.88 0.66 17.31
N LYS A 32 -0.29 0.92 17.88
CA LYS A 32 -0.85 2.27 17.98
C LYS A 32 0.08 3.16 18.81
N ILE A 33 0.30 4.38 18.35
CA ILE A 33 0.95 5.42 19.14
C ILE A 33 -0.08 5.97 20.12
N LEU A 34 0.31 6.08 21.39
CA LEU A 34 -0.56 6.58 22.46
C LEU A 34 -0.20 8.04 22.78
N ASP A 35 -1.21 8.83 23.18
CA ASP A 35 -1.04 10.16 23.73
C ASP A 35 -0.59 10.10 25.22
N GLU A 36 -0.41 11.26 25.84
CA GLU A 36 0.01 11.39 27.24
C GLU A 36 -1.00 10.76 28.23
N GLN A 37 -2.25 10.59 27.81
CA GLN A 37 -3.31 9.95 28.58
C GLN A 37 -3.50 8.46 28.24
N SER A 38 -2.52 7.84 27.54
CA SER A 38 -2.55 6.44 27.12
C SER A 38 -3.71 6.09 26.16
N ARG A 39 -4.25 7.06 25.42
CA ARG A 39 -5.28 6.86 24.39
C ARG A 39 -4.65 6.81 23.01
N PRO A 40 -5.20 6.03 22.07
CA PRO A 40 -4.71 6.02 20.69
C PRO A 40 -4.70 7.42 20.07
N LYS A 41 -3.54 7.85 19.55
CA LYS A 41 -3.37 9.16 18.94
C LYS A 41 -3.96 9.16 17.53
N LEU A 42 -4.89 10.08 17.26
CA LEU A 42 -5.43 10.30 15.93
C LEU A 42 -4.37 10.84 14.97
N ARG A 43 -4.51 10.56 13.67
CA ARG A 43 -3.72 11.23 12.64
C ARG A 43 -4.11 12.70 12.56
N GLU A 44 -3.13 13.55 12.31
CA GLU A 44 -3.34 15.00 12.24
C GLU A 44 -4.15 15.40 10.99
N SER A 45 -3.98 14.64 9.90
CA SER A 45 -4.68 14.90 8.64
C SER A 45 -4.95 13.60 7.90
N TYR A 46 -6.20 13.43 7.48
CA TYR A 46 -6.65 12.36 6.58
C TYR A 46 -8.00 12.75 5.98
N ILE A 47 -8.34 12.17 4.82
CA ILE A 47 -9.67 12.23 4.23
C ILE A 47 -10.15 10.79 4.08
N LEU A 48 -11.36 10.48 4.58
CA LEU A 48 -11.91 9.13 4.57
C LEU A 48 -13.34 9.16 4.05
N ASP A 49 -13.60 8.31 3.05
CA ASP A 49 -14.92 8.06 2.50
C ASP A 49 -15.20 6.56 2.42
N THR A 50 -16.48 6.18 2.41
CA THR A 50 -16.94 4.82 2.20
C THR A 50 -17.70 4.69 0.89
N LEU A 51 -17.62 3.52 0.26
CA LEU A 51 -18.34 3.17 -0.97
C LEU A 51 -19.05 1.82 -0.80
N GLU A 52 -20.22 1.67 -1.42
CA GLU A 52 -21.01 0.42 -1.44
C GLU A 52 -21.35 -0.12 -0.03
N CYS A 53 -21.35 0.75 0.99
CA CYS A 53 -21.69 0.39 2.38
C CYS A 53 -23.15 0.72 2.74
N GLY A 54 -23.87 1.49 1.92
CA GLY A 54 -25.16 2.08 2.26
C GLY A 54 -25.04 3.00 3.47
N GLU A 55 -25.95 2.86 4.43
CA GLU A 55 -25.92 3.60 5.70
C GLU A 55 -25.09 2.90 6.80
N ALA A 56 -24.55 1.70 6.50
CA ALA A 56 -23.76 0.94 7.46
C ALA A 56 -22.30 1.39 7.45
N SER A 57 -21.59 1.17 8.57
CA SER A 57 -20.13 1.25 8.56
C SER A 57 -19.53 0.18 7.64
N PHE A 58 -18.31 0.39 7.17
CA PHE A 58 -17.59 -0.60 6.35
C PHE A 58 -17.56 -1.98 7.01
N ALA A 59 -17.25 -2.03 8.31
CA ALA A 59 -17.20 -3.28 9.06
C ALA A 59 -18.56 -4.00 9.06
N MET A 60 -19.64 -3.27 9.31
CA MET A 60 -20.99 -3.82 9.31
C MET A 60 -21.41 -4.29 7.91
N ALA A 61 -21.11 -3.50 6.86
CA ALA A 61 -21.41 -3.88 5.47
C ALA A 61 -20.69 -5.19 5.08
N CYS A 62 -19.42 -5.34 5.46
CA CYS A 62 -18.68 -6.59 5.25
C CYS A 62 -19.29 -7.79 6.01
N LEU A 63 -19.67 -7.61 7.27
CA LEU A 63 -20.29 -8.66 8.08
C LEU A 63 -21.65 -9.08 7.51
N LEU A 64 -22.47 -8.13 7.10
CA LEU A 64 -23.76 -8.40 6.48
C LEU A 64 -23.59 -9.15 5.15
N ALA A 65 -22.61 -8.75 4.31
CA ALA A 65 -22.29 -9.45 3.08
C ALA A 65 -21.84 -10.89 3.35
N ASN A 66 -20.94 -11.11 4.32
CA ASN A 66 -20.49 -12.44 4.69
C ASN A 66 -21.66 -13.32 5.12
N ARG A 67 -22.53 -12.81 5.97
CA ARG A 67 -23.70 -13.54 6.47
C ARG A 67 -24.70 -13.84 5.36
N LYS A 68 -25.00 -12.86 4.49
CA LYS A 68 -25.96 -13.01 3.37
C LYS A 68 -25.53 -14.10 2.40
N TYR A 69 -24.24 -14.21 2.11
CA TYR A 69 -23.71 -15.12 1.08
C TYR A 69 -22.97 -16.33 1.64
N ASP A 70 -23.00 -16.53 2.96
CA ASP A 70 -22.30 -17.63 3.64
C ASP A 70 -20.81 -17.70 3.25
N LYS A 71 -20.10 -16.58 3.42
CA LYS A 71 -18.68 -16.43 3.09
C LYS A 71 -17.84 -16.05 4.31
N ASN A 72 -16.53 -16.25 4.16
CA ASN A 72 -15.52 -15.88 5.16
C ASN A 72 -15.67 -16.56 6.53
N ASN A 73 -16.25 -17.75 6.54
CA ASN A 73 -16.48 -18.55 7.75
C ASN A 73 -15.22 -19.24 8.28
N HIS A 74 -14.22 -19.43 7.43
CA HIS A 74 -12.97 -20.08 7.81
C HIS A 74 -11.92 -19.04 8.24
N PRO A 75 -11.08 -19.31 9.27
CA PRO A 75 -10.00 -18.40 9.67
C PRO A 75 -9.03 -18.06 8.55
N ASP A 76 -8.75 -18.99 7.66
CA ASP A 76 -7.84 -18.82 6.54
C ASP A 76 -8.40 -18.09 5.33
N ASP A 77 -9.69 -17.79 5.35
CA ASP A 77 -10.31 -17.00 4.28
C ASP A 77 -9.72 -15.59 4.20
N ILE A 78 -9.42 -15.14 2.98
CA ILE A 78 -9.12 -13.72 2.74
C ILE A 78 -10.43 -12.96 2.89
N LYS A 79 -10.49 -12.05 3.86
CA LYS A 79 -11.68 -11.31 4.26
C LYS A 79 -11.73 -9.90 3.67
N SER A 80 -10.55 -9.30 3.47
CA SER A 80 -10.43 -7.99 2.85
C SER A 80 -9.15 -7.88 2.02
N HIS A 81 -9.12 -6.91 1.12
CA HIS A 81 -7.94 -6.56 0.34
C HIS A 81 -7.68 -5.07 0.49
N GLN A 82 -6.44 -4.71 0.72
CA GLN A 82 -5.99 -3.33 0.76
C GLN A 82 -5.11 -3.05 -0.45
N TYR A 83 -5.41 -1.99 -1.15
CA TYR A 83 -4.61 -1.43 -2.23
C TYR A 83 -4.12 -0.06 -1.79
N ILE A 84 -2.83 0.21 -2.01
CA ILE A 84 -2.23 1.49 -1.64
C ILE A 84 -1.64 2.09 -2.92
N ILE A 85 -2.14 3.25 -3.30
CA ILE A 85 -1.61 4.06 -4.39
C ILE A 85 -0.79 5.19 -3.77
N SER A 86 0.52 5.17 -3.96
CA SER A 86 1.40 6.24 -3.47
C SER A 86 1.87 7.08 -4.65
N PHE A 87 1.68 8.40 -4.57
CA PHE A 87 2.09 9.34 -5.61
C PHE A 87 3.53 9.81 -5.43
N ASP A 88 4.09 10.46 -6.45
CA ASP A 88 5.42 11.07 -6.35
C ASP A 88 5.37 12.28 -5.40
N PRO A 89 6.32 12.47 -4.49
CA PRO A 89 6.35 13.66 -3.64
C PRO A 89 6.37 14.98 -4.42
N ARG A 90 6.95 14.98 -5.64
CA ARG A 90 6.98 16.15 -6.52
C ARG A 90 5.61 16.55 -7.06
N ASP A 91 4.66 15.61 -7.14
CA ASP A 91 3.33 15.88 -7.68
C ASP A 91 2.59 16.97 -6.89
N ALA A 92 2.86 17.10 -5.59
CA ALA A 92 2.27 18.15 -4.77
C ALA A 92 2.77 19.55 -5.18
N ALA A 93 4.08 19.69 -5.41
CA ALA A 93 4.71 20.98 -5.73
C ALA A 93 4.59 21.33 -7.23
N GLU A 94 4.73 20.35 -8.12
CA GLU A 94 4.89 20.58 -9.55
C GLU A 94 3.60 20.38 -10.34
N ASN A 95 2.73 19.45 -9.89
CA ASN A 95 1.50 19.07 -10.61
C ASN A 95 0.22 19.42 -9.84
N GLY A 96 0.33 20.14 -8.72
CA GLY A 96 -0.80 20.59 -7.91
C GLY A 96 -1.65 19.44 -7.37
N LEU A 97 -1.02 18.34 -6.95
CA LEU A 97 -1.70 17.25 -6.28
C LEU A 97 -1.98 17.67 -4.83
N THR A 98 -3.26 17.73 -4.45
CA THR A 98 -3.71 17.93 -3.07
C THR A 98 -4.28 16.64 -2.52
N MET A 99 -4.57 16.60 -1.21
CA MET A 99 -5.24 15.45 -0.58
C MET A 99 -6.63 15.21 -1.19
N GLU A 100 -7.39 16.27 -1.45
CA GLU A 100 -8.74 16.21 -2.03
C GLU A 100 -8.69 15.65 -3.45
N LYS A 101 -7.71 16.10 -4.25
CA LYS A 101 -7.50 15.57 -5.61
C LYS A 101 -7.10 14.10 -5.59
N ALA A 102 -6.21 13.71 -4.67
CA ALA A 102 -5.81 12.32 -4.49
C ALA A 102 -6.98 11.44 -4.00
N GLN A 103 -7.81 11.96 -3.07
CA GLN A 103 -9.01 11.27 -2.60
C GLN A 103 -10.00 11.06 -3.75
N ALA A 104 -10.25 12.08 -4.56
CA ALA A 104 -11.12 11.97 -5.73
C ALA A 104 -10.62 10.93 -6.74
N LEU A 105 -9.31 10.91 -7.03
CA LEU A 105 -8.68 9.88 -7.87
C LEU A 105 -8.85 8.49 -7.27
N GLY A 106 -8.62 8.32 -5.98
CA GLY A 106 -8.80 7.05 -5.27
C GLY A 106 -10.25 6.56 -5.27
N LEU A 107 -11.21 7.45 -5.05
CA LEU A 107 -12.64 7.14 -5.11
C LEU A 107 -13.05 6.68 -6.51
N ASN A 108 -12.63 7.38 -7.57
CA ASN A 108 -12.92 7.01 -8.94
C ASN A 108 -12.27 5.66 -9.28
N PHE A 109 -11.01 5.48 -8.93
CA PHE A 109 -10.32 4.20 -9.11
C PHE A 109 -11.04 3.06 -8.42
N CYS A 110 -11.52 3.26 -7.18
CA CYS A 110 -12.28 2.26 -6.43
C CYS A 110 -13.60 1.91 -7.11
N LYS A 111 -14.39 2.92 -7.53
CA LYS A 111 -15.67 2.74 -8.24
C LYS A 111 -15.50 1.96 -9.54
N GLU A 112 -14.43 2.21 -10.28
CA GLU A 112 -14.18 1.57 -11.57
C GLU A 112 -13.65 0.15 -11.45
N ASN A 113 -12.78 -0.11 -10.49
CA ASN A 113 -12.04 -1.37 -10.40
C ASN A 113 -12.58 -2.34 -9.34
N PHE A 114 -13.35 -1.85 -8.37
CA PHE A 114 -13.93 -2.68 -7.30
C PHE A 114 -15.45 -2.47 -7.14
N PRO A 115 -16.22 -2.36 -8.23
CA PRO A 115 -17.66 -2.11 -8.12
C PRO A 115 -18.36 -3.23 -7.37
N GLY A 116 -19.32 -2.86 -6.51
CA GLY A 116 -20.12 -3.80 -5.71
C GLY A 116 -19.40 -4.37 -4.50
N HIS A 117 -18.20 -3.94 -4.18
CA HIS A 117 -17.53 -4.29 -2.93
C HIS A 117 -17.66 -3.17 -1.91
N PRO A 118 -18.10 -3.45 -0.65
CA PRO A 118 -17.97 -2.45 0.42
C PRO A 118 -16.52 -1.98 0.50
N ALA A 119 -16.29 -0.68 0.58
CA ALA A 119 -14.94 -0.14 0.57
C ALA A 119 -14.78 1.07 1.50
N ILE A 120 -13.55 1.26 2.00
CA ILE A 120 -13.05 2.51 2.57
C ILE A 120 -11.96 3.03 1.64
N VAL A 121 -12.03 4.32 1.33
CA VAL A 121 -10.98 5.05 0.64
C VAL A 121 -10.46 6.13 1.58
N CYS A 122 -9.18 6.10 1.90
CA CYS A 122 -8.58 7.04 2.83
C CYS A 122 -7.25 7.58 2.29
N THR A 123 -7.13 8.90 2.24
CA THR A 123 -5.94 9.61 1.80
C THR A 123 -5.16 10.15 2.99
N HIS A 124 -3.85 9.95 2.97
CA HIS A 124 -2.90 10.50 3.93
C HIS A 124 -1.86 11.38 3.21
N PRO A 125 -1.40 12.48 3.83
CA PRO A 125 -0.34 13.32 3.27
C PRO A 125 1.07 12.85 3.65
N ASP A 126 1.17 11.98 4.67
CA ASP A 126 2.40 11.52 5.27
C ASP A 126 2.80 10.15 4.72
N GLY A 127 3.70 10.12 3.77
CA GLY A 127 4.33 8.86 3.38
C GLY A 127 5.22 8.28 4.50
N HIS A 128 5.50 6.97 4.43
CA HIS A 128 6.48 6.34 5.34
C HIS A 128 7.76 7.17 5.42
N ASN A 129 8.28 7.37 6.63
CA ASN A 129 9.50 8.13 6.92
C ASN A 129 9.42 9.62 6.61
N HIS A 130 8.27 10.24 6.79
CA HIS A 130 8.10 11.66 6.48
C HIS A 130 8.51 12.00 5.04
N SER A 131 8.36 11.04 4.12
CA SER A 131 8.71 11.22 2.71
C SER A 131 7.81 12.24 1.99
N GLY A 132 6.74 12.69 2.64
CA GLY A 132 5.84 13.73 2.12
C GLY A 132 5.01 13.31 0.91
N ASN A 133 4.99 12.01 0.57
CA ASN A 133 4.15 11.56 -0.52
C ASN A 133 2.72 11.32 -0.08
N ILE A 134 1.82 11.98 -0.76
CA ILE A 134 0.38 11.71 -0.64
C ILE A 134 0.13 10.27 -1.12
N HIS A 135 -0.65 9.53 -0.35
CA HIS A 135 -1.02 8.17 -0.71
C HIS A 135 -2.46 7.86 -0.32
N VAL A 136 -3.09 7.01 -1.13
CA VAL A 136 -4.48 6.60 -0.98
C VAL A 136 -4.54 5.13 -0.62
N HIS A 137 -5.17 4.82 0.49
CA HIS A 137 -5.55 3.47 0.90
C HIS A 137 -6.95 3.17 0.40
N ILE A 138 -7.11 2.05 -0.31
CA ILE A 138 -8.40 1.52 -0.72
C ILE A 138 -8.53 0.14 -0.07
N VAL A 139 -9.42 0.01 0.91
CA VAL A 139 -9.69 -1.27 1.58
C VAL A 139 -11.05 -1.75 1.12
N ILE A 140 -11.11 -2.93 0.52
CA ILE A 140 -12.36 -3.53 0.06
C ILE A 140 -12.69 -4.79 0.86
N GLY A 141 -13.96 -4.99 1.19
CA GLY A 141 -14.47 -6.29 1.63
C GLY A 141 -14.37 -7.31 0.51
N SER A 142 -13.97 -8.54 0.83
CA SER A 142 -13.74 -9.55 -0.20
C SER A 142 -15.01 -9.97 -0.94
N VAL A 143 -16.18 -9.85 -0.33
CA VAL A 143 -17.47 -10.32 -0.89
C VAL A 143 -18.18 -9.20 -1.63
N ARG A 144 -18.60 -9.48 -2.86
CA ARG A 144 -19.36 -8.57 -3.70
C ARG A 144 -20.83 -8.58 -3.30
N THR A 145 -21.44 -7.41 -3.11
CA THR A 145 -22.81 -7.25 -2.57
C THR A 145 -23.88 -7.11 -3.64
N ARG A 146 -23.51 -6.87 -4.89
CA ARG A 146 -24.42 -6.81 -6.06
C ARG A 146 -23.72 -7.30 -7.31
N GLU A 147 -24.49 -7.76 -8.29
CA GLU A 147 -23.98 -8.06 -9.62
C GLU A 147 -23.54 -6.77 -10.32
N VAL A 148 -22.48 -6.85 -11.11
CA VAL A 148 -21.94 -5.70 -11.85
C VAL A 148 -21.76 -6.09 -13.33
N GLU A 149 -21.70 -5.08 -14.19
CA GLU A 149 -21.44 -5.30 -15.61
C GLU A 149 -20.06 -5.92 -15.81
N ARG A 150 -20.02 -6.97 -16.63
CA ARG A 150 -18.77 -7.67 -16.93
C ARG A 150 -17.86 -6.80 -17.80
N LYS A 151 -16.69 -6.50 -17.28
CA LYS A 151 -15.61 -5.78 -18.01
C LYS A 151 -14.64 -6.78 -18.69
N PRO A 152 -13.86 -6.35 -19.71
CA PRO A 152 -12.97 -7.22 -20.46
C PRO A 152 -11.93 -7.99 -19.62
N TYR A 153 -11.46 -7.43 -18.52
CA TYR A 153 -10.51 -8.08 -17.62
C TYR A 153 -11.15 -9.12 -16.69
N MET A 154 -12.49 -9.15 -16.60
CA MET A 154 -13.24 -10.08 -15.76
C MET A 154 -13.45 -11.39 -16.52
N GLN A 155 -12.70 -12.42 -16.16
CA GLN A 155 -12.69 -13.68 -16.90
C GLN A 155 -13.63 -14.75 -16.33
N LYS A 156 -13.84 -14.72 -15.02
CA LYS A 156 -14.61 -15.75 -14.32
C LYS A 156 -15.87 -15.17 -13.69
N PRO A 157 -16.97 -15.93 -13.56
CA PRO A 157 -18.21 -15.46 -12.93
C PRO A 157 -18.00 -14.77 -11.57
N ARG A 158 -17.01 -15.20 -10.80
CA ARG A 158 -16.65 -14.55 -9.52
C ARG A 158 -16.19 -13.11 -9.66
N ASP A 159 -15.79 -12.69 -10.85
CA ASP A 159 -15.27 -11.35 -11.08
C ASP A 159 -16.38 -10.29 -11.21
N TRP A 160 -17.64 -10.70 -11.48
CA TRP A 160 -18.79 -9.78 -11.63
C TRP A 160 -20.05 -10.19 -10.89
N ARG A 161 -20.23 -11.47 -10.52
CA ARG A 161 -21.44 -11.93 -9.86
C ARG A 161 -21.51 -11.52 -8.40
N GLU A 162 -22.74 -11.25 -7.97
CA GLU A 162 -23.09 -11.04 -6.56
C GLU A 162 -22.71 -12.25 -5.70
N GLY A 163 -22.32 -12.02 -4.45
CA GLY A 163 -21.93 -13.05 -3.48
C GLY A 163 -20.56 -13.70 -3.74
N MET A 164 -19.87 -13.32 -4.81
CA MET A 164 -18.55 -13.88 -5.11
C MET A 164 -17.43 -13.07 -4.46
N LYS A 165 -16.35 -13.78 -4.10
CA LYS A 165 -15.17 -13.17 -3.48
C LYS A 165 -14.25 -12.55 -4.53
N HIS A 166 -13.72 -11.37 -4.24
CA HIS A 166 -12.66 -10.73 -5.02
C HIS A 166 -11.44 -11.64 -5.15
N SER A 167 -10.78 -11.57 -6.29
CA SER A 167 -9.59 -12.36 -6.61
C SER A 167 -8.48 -11.48 -7.16
N SER A 168 -7.37 -11.43 -6.46
CA SER A 168 -6.14 -10.71 -6.86
C SER A 168 -5.22 -11.59 -7.71
N THR A 169 -5.74 -12.06 -8.87
CA THR A 169 -4.93 -12.84 -9.82
C THR A 169 -3.84 -11.98 -10.48
N ALA A 170 -2.85 -12.63 -11.10
CA ALA A 170 -1.80 -11.92 -11.84
C ALA A 170 -2.40 -10.98 -12.92
N GLN A 171 -3.48 -11.42 -13.58
CA GLN A 171 -4.17 -10.62 -14.57
C GLN A 171 -4.92 -9.43 -13.97
N THR A 172 -5.64 -9.63 -12.85
CA THR A 172 -6.27 -8.53 -12.11
C THR A 172 -5.23 -7.52 -11.68
N MET A 173 -4.11 -7.98 -11.13
CA MET A 173 -3.01 -7.09 -10.71
C MET A 173 -2.36 -6.36 -11.89
N ARG A 174 -2.25 -7.00 -13.06
CA ARG A 174 -1.78 -6.34 -14.27
C ARG A 174 -2.74 -5.22 -14.71
N HIS A 175 -4.06 -5.52 -14.75
CA HIS A 175 -5.09 -4.53 -15.06
C HIS A 175 -5.03 -3.33 -14.09
N LEU A 176 -4.99 -3.57 -12.79
CA LEU A 176 -4.94 -2.50 -11.79
C LEU A 176 -3.69 -1.62 -11.93
N ARG A 177 -2.54 -2.19 -12.31
CA ARG A 177 -1.34 -1.41 -12.61
C ARG A 177 -1.51 -0.51 -13.83
N VAL A 178 -2.12 -1.04 -14.90
CA VAL A 178 -2.45 -0.24 -16.09
C VAL A 178 -3.40 0.89 -15.70
N ALA A 179 -4.46 0.60 -14.96
CA ALA A 179 -5.43 1.60 -14.51
C ALA A 179 -4.80 2.71 -13.65
N VAL A 180 -3.81 2.40 -12.79
CA VAL A 180 -3.06 3.43 -12.05
C VAL A 180 -2.23 4.30 -13.00
N MET A 181 -1.58 3.69 -14.02
CA MET A 181 -0.78 4.44 -14.99
C MET A 181 -1.65 5.38 -15.83
N GLU A 182 -2.80 4.90 -16.31
CA GLU A 182 -3.78 5.70 -17.07
C GLU A 182 -4.32 6.84 -16.20
N MET A 183 -4.75 6.56 -14.97
CA MET A 183 -5.23 7.56 -14.01
C MET A 183 -4.19 8.67 -13.78
N CYS A 184 -2.91 8.31 -13.60
CA CYS A 184 -1.84 9.28 -13.40
C CYS A 184 -1.57 10.10 -14.67
N GLN A 185 -1.61 9.47 -15.84
CA GLN A 185 -1.44 10.16 -17.13
C GLN A 185 -2.55 11.19 -17.36
N ASP A 186 -3.80 10.81 -17.14
CA ASP A 186 -4.95 11.70 -17.29
C ASP A 186 -4.92 12.87 -16.31
N ALA A 187 -4.46 12.61 -15.08
CA ALA A 187 -4.28 13.63 -14.06
C ALA A 187 -2.99 14.45 -14.21
N LYS A 188 -2.14 14.17 -15.23
CA LYS A 188 -0.83 14.78 -15.47
C LYS A 188 0.13 14.65 -14.29
N LEU A 189 0.12 13.49 -13.63
CA LEU A 189 0.98 13.16 -12.50
C LEU A 189 2.17 12.32 -12.94
N TYR A 190 3.25 12.37 -12.19
CA TYR A 190 4.43 11.56 -12.42
C TYR A 190 4.15 10.06 -12.26
N GLN A 191 4.52 9.29 -13.25
CA GLN A 191 4.38 7.84 -13.20
C GLN A 191 5.61 7.10 -13.72
N ILE A 192 5.67 5.81 -13.45
CA ILE A 192 6.61 4.84 -13.98
C ILE A 192 5.86 3.70 -14.63
N ASP A 193 6.55 2.98 -15.52
CA ASP A 193 6.02 1.73 -16.04
C ASP A 193 5.96 0.66 -14.90
N LEU A 194 4.76 0.42 -14.41
CA LEU A 194 4.49 -0.57 -13.37
C LEU A 194 4.52 -2.02 -13.89
N LEU A 195 4.63 -2.22 -15.21
CA LEU A 195 4.64 -3.53 -15.85
C LEU A 195 6.05 -4.04 -16.10
N SER A 196 7.02 -3.15 -16.38
CA SER A 196 8.43 -3.49 -16.68
C SER A 196 9.35 -3.28 -15.47
N SER A 197 9.17 -4.04 -14.41
CA SER A 197 10.07 -3.96 -13.26
C SER A 197 11.35 -4.77 -13.49
N LYS A 198 12.46 -4.08 -13.83
CA LYS A 198 13.80 -4.70 -13.96
C LYS A 198 14.46 -5.07 -12.61
N LYS A 199 14.03 -4.44 -11.52
CA LYS A 199 14.57 -4.71 -10.16
C LYS A 199 13.41 -4.77 -9.16
N ARG A 200 13.00 -5.96 -8.74
CA ARG A 200 12.08 -6.13 -7.62
C ARG A 200 12.88 -6.33 -6.33
N VAL A 201 12.70 -5.42 -5.39
CA VAL A 201 13.03 -5.66 -3.98
C VAL A 201 11.78 -6.22 -3.33
N SER A 202 11.86 -7.40 -2.73
CA SER A 202 10.73 -7.96 -1.99
C SER A 202 10.47 -7.11 -0.73
N GLU A 203 9.22 -7.08 -0.26
CA GLU A 203 8.89 -6.37 0.98
C GLU A 203 9.72 -6.87 2.16
N ARG A 204 9.99 -8.18 2.22
CA ARG A 204 10.87 -8.78 3.22
C ARG A 204 12.31 -8.24 3.17
N GLU A 205 12.88 -8.11 1.96
CA GLU A 205 14.23 -7.54 1.77
C GLU A 205 14.25 -6.05 2.16
N TYR A 206 13.22 -5.29 1.76
CA TYR A 206 13.08 -3.89 2.14
C TYR A 206 13.06 -3.70 3.66
N TRP A 207 12.17 -4.40 4.37
CA TRP A 207 12.07 -4.28 5.83
C TRP A 207 13.29 -4.84 6.57
N MET A 208 13.95 -5.87 6.03
CA MET A 208 15.21 -6.36 6.57
C MET A 208 16.28 -5.28 6.48
N LYS A 209 16.49 -4.70 5.29
CA LYS A 209 17.49 -3.63 5.09
C LYS A 209 17.24 -2.45 6.03
N ARG A 210 15.98 -2.04 6.14
CA ARG A 210 15.59 -0.92 6.97
C ARG A 210 15.82 -1.15 8.47
N ARG A 211 15.43 -2.32 8.99
CA ARG A 211 15.71 -2.68 10.38
C ARG A 211 17.21 -2.75 10.69
N SER A 212 17.98 -3.26 9.73
CA SER A 212 19.43 -3.33 9.88
C SER A 212 20.07 -1.94 9.83
N GLN A 213 19.58 -1.03 8.99
CA GLN A 213 20.02 0.37 8.99
C GLN A 213 19.75 1.05 10.32
N MET A 214 18.55 0.91 10.87
CA MET A 214 18.23 1.50 12.18
C MET A 214 19.11 0.97 13.31
N LYS A 215 19.47 -0.31 13.26
CA LYS A 215 20.40 -0.89 14.24
C LYS A 215 21.77 -0.21 14.11
N LEU A 216 22.27 -0.10 12.87
CA LEU A 216 23.53 0.59 12.58
C LEU A 216 23.51 2.05 13.01
N ASP A 217 22.42 2.77 12.75
CA ASP A 217 22.27 4.17 13.16
C ASP A 217 22.32 4.35 14.69
N ARG A 218 21.71 3.42 15.45
CA ARG A 218 21.79 3.42 16.91
C ARG A 218 23.21 3.15 17.42
N GLU A 219 23.89 2.17 16.81
CA GLU A 219 25.27 1.83 17.12
C GLU A 219 26.20 3.04 16.81
N ASN A 220 26.00 3.68 15.67
CA ASN A 220 26.75 4.88 15.28
C ASN A 220 26.50 6.06 16.22
N ALA A 221 25.25 6.27 16.64
CA ALA A 221 24.92 7.31 17.62
C ALA A 221 25.62 7.06 18.96
N ALA A 222 25.71 5.81 19.41
CA ALA A 222 26.43 5.45 20.64
C ALA A 222 27.93 5.67 20.50
N LEU A 223 28.54 5.33 19.34
CA LEU A 223 29.95 5.58 19.06
C LEU A 223 30.25 7.09 19.06
N LEU A 224 29.42 7.89 18.39
CA LEU A 224 29.58 9.35 18.37
C LEU A 224 29.47 9.96 19.78
N ALA A 225 28.53 9.47 20.60
CA ALA A 225 28.38 9.89 21.98
C ALA A 225 29.62 9.52 22.85
N ALA A 226 30.35 8.45 22.48
CA ALA A 226 31.59 8.02 23.09
C ALA A 226 32.84 8.71 22.50
N GLY A 227 32.68 9.68 21.58
CA GLY A 227 33.78 10.38 20.90
C GLY A 227 34.49 9.56 19.82
N GLN A 228 33.88 8.47 19.37
CA GLN A 228 34.42 7.60 18.32
C GLN A 228 33.73 7.85 16.98
N GLN A 229 34.47 7.73 15.88
CA GLN A 229 33.90 7.90 14.54
C GLN A 229 33.34 6.56 14.03
N PRO A 230 32.13 6.56 13.48
CA PRO A 230 31.56 5.39 12.83
C PRO A 230 32.39 4.98 11.61
N THR A 231 32.63 3.68 11.43
CA THR A 231 33.32 3.11 10.25
C THR A 231 32.38 2.86 9.08
N GLN A 232 31.10 2.72 9.33
CA GLN A 232 30.08 2.46 8.32
C GLN A 232 28.79 3.24 8.67
N THR A 233 28.27 4.00 7.70
CA THR A 233 27.05 4.79 7.88
C THR A 233 25.83 4.18 7.14
N GLU A 234 26.06 3.40 6.09
CA GLU A 234 25.01 2.72 5.34
C GLU A 234 25.10 1.20 5.52
N PHE A 235 23.95 0.56 5.78
CA PHE A 235 23.85 -0.88 5.82
C PHE A 235 23.72 -1.44 4.39
N GLU A 236 24.66 -2.31 4.00
CA GLU A 236 24.62 -3.06 2.76
C GLU A 236 24.26 -4.52 3.01
N THR A 237 23.34 -5.05 2.21
CA THR A 237 23.03 -6.48 2.24
C THR A 237 24.14 -7.27 1.55
N ALA A 238 24.37 -8.53 1.95
CA ALA A 238 25.34 -9.41 1.29
C ALA A 238 25.13 -9.50 -0.24
N LYS A 239 23.88 -9.38 -0.71
CA LYS A 239 23.53 -9.35 -2.13
C LYS A 239 24.00 -8.06 -2.82
N GLU A 240 23.90 -6.91 -2.14
CA GLU A 240 24.40 -5.63 -2.66
C GLU A 240 25.91 -5.62 -2.71
N THR A 241 26.57 -6.08 -1.64
CA THR A 241 28.04 -6.21 -1.60
C THR A 241 28.55 -7.11 -2.72
N LEU A 242 27.92 -8.28 -2.92
CA LEU A 242 28.31 -9.21 -4.00
C LEU A 242 28.07 -8.57 -5.38
N ARG A 243 26.99 -7.84 -5.59
CA ARG A 243 26.75 -7.14 -6.86
C ARG A 243 27.79 -6.06 -7.15
N LYS A 244 28.19 -5.31 -6.13
CA LYS A 244 29.28 -4.31 -6.27
C LYS A 244 30.58 -5.01 -6.68
N GLN A 245 30.96 -6.07 -5.97
CA GLN A 245 32.17 -6.85 -6.29
C GLN A 245 32.15 -7.41 -7.72
N ILE A 246 31.00 -7.92 -8.18
CA ILE A 246 30.85 -8.40 -9.56
C ILE A 246 30.97 -7.23 -10.56
N SER A 247 30.35 -6.10 -10.27
CA SER A 247 30.45 -4.90 -11.14
C SER A 247 31.89 -4.42 -11.24
N ASP A 248 32.59 -4.31 -10.12
CA ASP A 248 33.97 -3.86 -10.05
C ASP A 248 34.90 -4.78 -10.86
N VAL A 249 34.67 -6.10 -10.79
CA VAL A 249 35.45 -7.07 -11.59
C VAL A 249 35.14 -6.95 -13.08
N LEU A 250 33.88 -6.72 -13.46
CA LEU A 250 33.48 -6.53 -14.86
C LEU A 250 34.05 -5.25 -15.43
N ASP A 251 34.01 -4.16 -14.67
CA ASP A 251 34.55 -2.86 -15.07
C ASP A 251 36.08 -2.93 -15.24
N LEU A 252 36.80 -3.66 -14.37
CA LEU A 252 38.22 -3.91 -14.51
C LEU A 252 38.53 -4.78 -15.74
N SER A 253 37.65 -5.71 -16.12
CA SER A 253 37.86 -6.56 -17.32
C SER A 253 37.67 -5.79 -18.63
N LEU A 254 36.82 -4.75 -18.62
CA LEU A 254 36.57 -3.89 -19.80
C LEU A 254 37.70 -2.88 -20.04
N ILE A 255 38.52 -2.58 -19.05
CA ILE A 255 39.67 -1.67 -19.19
C ILE A 255 40.89 -2.39 -19.82
N HIS A 256 40.89 -3.71 -19.87
CA HIS A 256 41.99 -4.51 -20.41
C HIS A 256 41.71 -5.11 -21.82
N ILE A 257 40.67 -4.70 -22.50
CA ILE A 257 40.37 -4.98 -23.90
C ILE A 257 40.53 -3.69 -24.73
#